data_959fbaf999213cf68c3ed1c4aab83816
#
_entry.id   959fbaf999213cf68c3ed1c4aab83816
#
_cell.length_a   1.000
_cell.length_b   1.000
_cell.length_c   1.000
_cell.angle_alpha   90.00
_cell.angle_beta   90.00
_cell.angle_gamma   90.00
#
_symmetry.space_group_name_H-M   'P 1'
#
loop_
_entity.id
_entity.type
_entity.pdbx_description
1 polymer ?
#
loop_
_entity_poly.entity_id
_entity_poly.type
_entity_poly.pdbx_seq_one_letter_code
_entity_poly.pdbx_strand_id
1 'polypeptide(L)'
;EVRSSMLELLTPDKRLVVELIENSDLQDSHASMMLLEALHDQGISSALDDIGASESMLSIDLMVAVDYMKFDRRWVALLDEPDYERLFRHLLTFARASGRKTVLEGVETEAQLMRLQDYPLDFVQGFLYRTQFLSSPRFELELGWDH
;
A
#
# COMPACT_ATOMS: atom_id res chain seq x y z
N GLU A 1 19.30 3.52 3.25
CA GLU A 1 19.38 2.43 2.30
C GLU A 1 18.01 2.12 1.72
N VAL A 2 17.85 2.30 0.44
CA VAL A 2 16.61 1.98 -0.26
C VAL A 2 16.58 0.49 -0.54
N ARG A 3 15.64 -0.20 0.05
CA ARG A 3 15.36 -1.57 -0.34
C ARG A 3 14.30 -1.55 -1.43
N SER A 4 14.69 -1.91 -2.61
CA SER A 4 13.73 -2.28 -3.63
C SER A 4 13.57 -3.79 -3.60
N SER A 5 12.39 -4.26 -3.31
CA SER A 5 12.06 -5.66 -3.50
C SER A 5 11.11 -5.78 -4.69
N MET A 6 11.43 -6.69 -5.59
CA MET A 6 10.50 -7.04 -6.65
C MET A 6 9.48 -8.00 -6.09
N LEU A 7 8.26 -7.53 -5.96
CA LEU A 7 7.14 -8.37 -5.60
C LEU A 7 6.19 -8.47 -6.80
N GLU A 8 5.88 -9.69 -7.14
CA GLU A 8 4.78 -9.92 -8.05
C GLU A 8 3.49 -9.63 -7.29
N LEU A 9 2.99 -8.42 -7.45
CA LEU A 9 1.59 -8.18 -7.17
C LEU A 9 0.81 -8.86 -8.29
N LEU A 10 0.14 -9.94 -7.96
CA LEU A 10 -0.80 -10.53 -8.87
C LEU A 10 -2.04 -9.64 -8.90
N THR A 11 -1.92 -8.55 -9.61
CA THR A 11 -3.09 -7.84 -10.12
C THR A 11 -3.73 -8.71 -11.20
N PRO A 12 -5.00 -8.50 -11.55
CA PRO A 12 -5.62 -9.22 -12.65
C PRO A 12 -4.80 -9.21 -13.94
N ASP A 13 -3.95 -8.20 -14.11
CA ASP A 13 -3.08 -8.02 -15.27
C ASP A 13 -1.70 -8.66 -15.11
N LYS A 14 -1.40 -9.31 -14.00
CA LYS A 14 -0.10 -9.90 -13.68
C LYS A 14 1.06 -8.94 -13.87
N ARG A 15 0.88 -7.69 -13.50
CA ARG A 15 1.92 -6.67 -13.65
C ARG A 15 2.98 -6.81 -12.57
N LEU A 16 4.21 -6.63 -12.98
CA LEU A 16 5.32 -6.51 -12.05
C LEU A 16 5.22 -5.19 -11.31
N VAL A 17 5.31 -5.24 -9.99
CA VAL A 17 5.32 -4.05 -9.14
C VAL A 17 6.61 -4.06 -8.33
N VAL A 18 7.33 -2.95 -8.36
CA VAL A 18 8.52 -2.76 -7.54
C VAL A 18 8.13 -2.00 -6.29
N GLU A 19 8.42 -2.57 -5.13
CA GLU A 19 8.15 -1.95 -3.84
C GLU A 19 9.38 -1.20 -3.33
N LEU A 20 9.13 0.00 -2.82
CA LEU A 20 10.14 0.85 -2.23
C LEU A 20 9.85 1.01 -0.74
N ILE A 21 10.88 0.80 0.08
CA ILE A 21 10.83 1.13 1.50
C ILE A 21 11.62 2.43 1.67
N GLU A 22 10.97 3.44 2.21
CA GLU A 22 11.63 4.72 2.39
C GLU A 22 12.65 4.67 3.52
N ASN A 23 13.77 5.31 3.27
CA ASN A 23 14.83 5.52 4.24
C ASN A 23 14.97 7.04 4.50
N SER A 24 15.38 7.39 5.69
CA SER A 24 15.59 8.79 6.10
C SER A 24 16.80 9.47 5.46
N ASP A 25 17.58 8.78 4.66
CA ASP A 25 18.75 9.35 3.99
C ASP A 25 18.32 10.15 2.75
N LEU A 26 18.73 11.42 2.68
CA LEU A 26 18.41 12.31 1.57
C LEU A 26 18.98 11.83 0.23
N GLN A 27 20.13 11.18 0.24
CA GLN A 27 20.72 10.64 -0.99
C GLN A 27 19.86 9.48 -1.54
N ASP A 28 19.34 8.69 -0.64
CA ASP A 28 18.47 7.58 -1.03
C ASP A 28 17.14 8.06 -1.60
N SER A 29 16.60 9.18 -1.11
CA SER A 29 15.38 9.78 -1.66
C SER A 29 15.56 10.20 -3.12
N HIS A 30 16.69 10.81 -3.46
CA HIS A 30 16.97 11.17 -4.84
C HIS A 30 17.12 9.94 -5.74
N ALA A 31 17.84 8.92 -5.27
CA ALA A 31 17.99 7.66 -5.98
C ALA A 31 16.63 6.96 -6.18
N SER A 32 15.76 7.02 -5.17
CA SER A 32 14.41 6.47 -5.27
C SER A 32 13.60 7.17 -6.34
N MET A 33 13.66 8.49 -6.42
CA MET A 33 12.92 9.24 -7.44
C MET A 33 13.42 8.90 -8.85
N MET A 34 14.73 8.79 -9.04
CA MET A 34 15.30 8.39 -10.33
C MET A 34 14.85 6.97 -10.72
N LEU A 35 14.80 6.05 -9.76
CA LEU A 35 14.33 4.70 -9.99
C LEU A 35 12.85 4.70 -10.40
N LEU A 36 12.03 5.49 -9.72
CA LEU A 36 10.59 5.58 -10.05
C LEU A 36 10.37 6.09 -11.48
N GLU A 37 11.12 7.10 -11.89
CA GLU A 37 11.05 7.60 -13.26
C GLU A 37 11.43 6.52 -14.27
N ALA A 38 12.51 5.79 -14.01
CA ALA A 38 12.96 4.72 -14.89
C ALA A 38 11.91 3.59 -14.97
N LEU A 39 11.31 3.23 -13.86
CA LEU A 39 10.25 2.22 -13.83
C LEU A 39 9.02 2.67 -14.60
N HIS A 40 8.62 3.91 -14.41
CA HIS A 40 7.48 4.48 -15.10
C HIS A 40 7.71 4.46 -16.63
N ASP A 41 8.90 4.83 -17.08
CA ASP A 41 9.26 4.82 -18.50
C ASP A 41 9.24 3.40 -19.10
N GLN A 42 9.46 2.39 -18.26
CA GLN A 42 9.39 0.97 -18.67
C GLN A 42 7.97 0.38 -18.55
N GLY A 43 7.00 1.16 -18.09
CA GLY A 43 5.65 0.66 -17.86
C GLY A 43 5.53 -0.26 -16.63
N ILE A 44 6.49 -0.19 -15.72
CA ILE A 44 6.50 -0.98 -14.48
C ILE A 44 5.88 -0.16 -13.37
N SER A 45 4.91 -0.74 -12.66
CA SER A 45 4.26 -0.08 -11.52
C SER A 45 5.16 -0.07 -10.31
N SER A 46 5.02 0.97 -9.49
CA SER A 46 5.77 1.14 -8.25
C SER A 46 4.83 1.21 -7.06
N ALA A 47 5.32 0.79 -5.91
CA ALA A 47 4.58 0.84 -4.66
C ALA A 47 5.46 1.40 -3.55
N LEU A 48 4.90 2.25 -2.71
CA LEU A 48 5.54 2.70 -1.48
C LEU A 48 5.05 1.81 -0.35
N ASP A 49 5.97 1.07 0.26
CA ASP A 49 5.67 0.09 1.31
C ASP A 49 5.82 0.71 2.71
N ASP A 50 5.28 0.03 3.70
CA ASP A 50 5.41 0.33 5.12
C ASP A 50 4.89 1.72 5.54
N ILE A 51 3.90 2.26 4.83
CA ILE A 51 3.30 3.55 5.21
C ILE A 51 2.66 3.42 6.60
N GLY A 52 3.17 4.20 7.54
CA GLY A 52 2.66 4.22 8.91
C GLY A 52 3.29 3.20 9.85
N ALA A 53 4.29 2.45 9.41
CA ALA A 53 5.06 1.59 10.31
C ALA A 53 5.80 2.46 11.35
N SER A 54 6.03 1.87 12.54
CA SER A 54 6.83 2.55 13.56
C SER A 54 8.20 2.90 12.98
N GLU A 55 8.73 4.03 13.20
CA GLU A 55 10.03 4.48 12.67
C GLU A 55 10.05 4.72 11.16
N SER A 56 8.95 4.51 10.45
CA SER A 56 8.86 4.88 9.05
C SER A 56 8.70 6.38 8.91
N MET A 57 9.35 6.96 7.91
CA MET A 57 9.17 8.35 7.55
C MET A 57 8.45 8.43 6.20
N LEU A 58 7.49 9.33 6.10
CA LEU A 58 6.75 9.52 4.86
C LEU A 58 7.41 10.62 4.02
N SER A 59 7.78 10.27 2.80
CA SER A 59 8.19 11.27 1.81
C SER A 59 6.98 11.70 1.00
N ILE A 60 6.74 12.98 0.99
CA ILE A 60 5.69 13.58 0.16
C ILE A 60 5.97 13.30 -1.32
N ASP A 61 7.22 13.43 -1.73
CA ASP A 61 7.61 13.23 -3.13
C ASP A 61 7.37 11.79 -3.59
N LEU A 62 7.69 10.80 -2.75
CA LEU A 62 7.41 9.40 -3.07
C LEU A 62 5.91 9.11 -3.10
N MET A 63 5.15 9.68 -2.18
CA MET A 63 3.70 9.48 -2.14
C MET A 63 3.01 9.95 -3.42
N VAL A 64 3.48 11.03 -4.03
CA VAL A 64 2.90 11.54 -5.27
C VAL A 64 3.47 10.87 -6.52
N ALA A 65 4.51 10.08 -6.40
CA ALA A 65 5.19 9.46 -7.53
C ALA A 65 4.84 7.98 -7.74
N VAL A 66 4.44 7.26 -6.67
CA VAL A 66 4.14 5.83 -6.75
C VAL A 66 2.75 5.56 -7.31
N ASP A 67 2.54 4.36 -7.81
CA ASP A 67 1.23 3.90 -8.30
C ASP A 67 0.40 3.28 -7.19
N TYR A 68 1.05 2.63 -6.22
CA TYR A 68 0.40 1.95 -5.10
C TYR A 68 0.92 2.51 -3.78
N MET A 69 0.01 2.68 -2.82
CA MET A 69 0.35 3.02 -1.44
C MET A 69 -0.02 1.83 -0.57
N LYS A 70 0.99 1.22 0.05
CA LYS A 70 0.81 0.06 0.93
C LYS A 70 0.91 0.50 2.38
N PHE A 71 -0.19 0.37 3.08
CA PHE A 71 -0.31 0.76 4.48
C PHE A 71 0.03 -0.40 5.38
N ASP A 72 0.90 -0.13 6.35
CA ASP A 72 1.34 -1.12 7.31
C ASP A 72 0.18 -1.61 8.18
N ARG A 73 0.26 -2.87 8.62
CA ARG A 73 -0.75 -3.49 9.49
C ARG A 73 -1.03 -2.70 10.77
N ARG A 74 -0.10 -1.85 11.20
CA ARG A 74 -0.28 -1.00 12.36
C ARG A 74 -1.55 -0.16 12.27
N TRP A 75 -1.95 0.24 11.07
CA TRP A 75 -3.17 1.04 10.88
C TRP A 75 -4.44 0.34 11.35
N VAL A 76 -4.49 -0.99 11.29
CA VAL A 76 -5.66 -1.74 11.76
C VAL A 76 -5.97 -1.40 13.22
N ALA A 77 -4.94 -1.35 14.08
CA ALA A 77 -5.10 -0.97 15.49
C ALA A 77 -5.27 0.55 15.66
N LEU A 78 -4.60 1.36 14.85
CA LEU A 78 -4.65 2.81 14.94
C LEU A 78 -6.03 3.39 14.59
N LEU A 79 -6.88 2.65 13.91
CA LEU A 79 -8.23 3.13 13.57
C LEU A 79 -9.11 3.38 14.78
N ASP A 80 -8.74 2.88 15.95
CA ASP A 80 -9.43 3.18 17.20
C ASP A 80 -9.10 4.57 17.75
N GLU A 81 -8.04 5.18 17.25
CA GLU A 81 -7.60 6.51 17.69
C GLU A 81 -8.11 7.56 16.70
N PRO A 82 -8.91 8.55 17.15
CA PRO A 82 -9.58 9.48 16.24
C PRO A 82 -8.68 10.24 15.27
N ASP A 83 -7.51 10.68 15.72
CA ASP A 83 -6.61 11.43 14.86
C ASP A 83 -5.93 10.56 13.81
N TYR A 84 -5.57 9.35 14.19
CA TYR A 84 -5.00 8.39 13.22
C TYR A 84 -6.06 7.94 12.22
N GLU A 85 -7.28 7.73 12.66
CA GLU A 85 -8.40 7.36 11.78
C GLU A 85 -8.65 8.46 10.75
N ARG A 86 -8.67 9.74 11.16
CA ARG A 86 -8.82 10.86 10.24
C ARG A 86 -7.67 10.93 9.23
N LEU A 87 -6.44 10.77 9.70
CA LEU A 87 -5.28 10.79 8.83
C LEU A 87 -5.35 9.66 7.79
N PHE A 88 -5.69 8.46 8.22
CA PHE A 88 -5.84 7.32 7.34
C PHE A 88 -6.89 7.60 6.26
N ARG A 89 -8.05 8.08 6.67
CA ARG A 89 -9.15 8.41 5.74
C ARG A 89 -8.71 9.46 4.72
N HIS A 90 -8.00 10.48 5.15
CA HIS A 90 -7.50 11.52 4.25
C HIS A 90 -6.44 10.99 3.28
N LEU A 91 -5.54 10.13 3.73
CA LEU A 91 -4.55 9.52 2.86
C LEU A 91 -5.21 8.65 1.79
N LEU A 92 -6.21 7.86 2.16
CA LEU A 92 -6.96 7.04 1.21
C LEU A 92 -7.73 7.91 0.20
N THR A 93 -8.33 8.99 0.66
CA THR A 93 -9.06 9.92 -0.20
C THR A 93 -8.11 10.59 -1.19
N PHE A 94 -6.94 11.02 -0.72
CA PHE A 94 -5.90 11.56 -1.58
C PHE A 94 -5.50 10.54 -2.66
N ALA A 95 -5.23 9.32 -2.27
CA ALA A 95 -4.82 8.27 -3.20
C ALA A 95 -5.88 8.05 -4.27
N ARG A 96 -7.13 7.93 -3.89
CA ARG A 96 -8.22 7.71 -4.84
C ARG A 96 -8.40 8.90 -5.79
N ALA A 97 -8.37 10.11 -5.26
CA ALA A 97 -8.52 11.32 -6.06
C ALA A 97 -7.38 11.52 -7.06
N SER A 98 -6.20 11.01 -6.74
CA SER A 98 -5.00 11.12 -7.60
C SER A 98 -4.75 9.88 -8.47
N GLY A 99 -5.68 8.92 -8.47
CA GLY A 99 -5.57 7.72 -9.31
C GLY A 99 -4.63 6.66 -8.78
N ARG A 100 -4.20 6.76 -7.52
CA ARG A 100 -3.35 5.75 -6.88
C ARG A 100 -4.19 4.67 -6.25
N LYS A 101 -3.65 3.46 -6.21
CA LYS A 101 -4.29 2.32 -5.55
C LYS A 101 -3.74 2.18 -4.13
N THR A 102 -4.60 1.72 -3.23
CA THR A 102 -4.24 1.56 -1.82
C THR A 102 -4.39 0.11 -1.40
N VAL A 103 -3.44 -0.35 -0.58
CA VAL A 103 -3.42 -1.70 -0.01
C VAL A 103 -3.23 -1.56 1.49
N LEU A 104 -4.05 -2.23 2.28
CA LEU A 104 -3.85 -2.33 3.73
C LEU A 104 -3.45 -3.77 4.08
N GLU A 105 -2.31 -3.90 4.73
CA GLU A 105 -1.80 -5.18 5.20
C GLU A 105 -2.32 -5.54 6.59
N GLY A 106 -2.33 -6.82 6.90
CA GLY A 106 -2.59 -7.29 8.26
C GLY A 106 -4.04 -7.36 8.66
N VAL A 107 -4.95 -7.46 7.71
CA VAL A 107 -6.37 -7.69 7.98
C VAL A 107 -6.55 -9.19 8.25
N GLU A 108 -6.80 -9.55 9.50
CA GLU A 108 -6.77 -10.93 9.95
C GLU A 108 -8.15 -11.50 10.30
N THR A 109 -9.15 -10.65 10.47
CA THR A 109 -10.49 -11.07 10.88
C THR A 109 -11.57 -10.49 9.98
N GLU A 110 -12.72 -11.17 9.96
CA GLU A 110 -13.90 -10.67 9.25
C GLU A 110 -14.39 -9.34 9.84
N ALA A 111 -14.32 -9.19 11.14
CA ALA A 111 -14.73 -7.96 11.82
C ALA A 111 -13.88 -6.78 11.34
N GLN A 112 -12.56 -6.97 11.21
CA GLN A 112 -11.66 -5.96 10.67
C GLN A 112 -12.03 -5.63 9.22
N LEU A 113 -12.28 -6.63 8.40
CA LEU A 113 -12.69 -6.42 7.02
C LEU A 113 -13.98 -5.63 6.93
N MET A 114 -14.98 -5.97 7.72
CA MET A 114 -16.26 -5.28 7.71
C MET A 114 -16.12 -3.81 8.10
N ARG A 115 -15.27 -3.52 9.09
CA ARG A 115 -14.98 -2.14 9.49
C ARG A 115 -14.40 -1.32 8.34
N LEU A 116 -13.59 -1.94 7.49
CA LEU A 116 -12.91 -1.27 6.39
C LEU A 116 -13.81 -1.02 5.18
N GLN A 117 -15.03 -1.56 5.15
CA GLN A 117 -15.97 -1.39 4.05
C GLN A 117 -16.34 0.08 3.78
N ASP A 118 -16.27 0.93 4.80
CA ASP A 118 -16.63 2.34 4.67
C ASP A 118 -15.48 3.24 4.23
N TYR A 119 -14.28 2.68 4.08
CA TYR A 119 -13.10 3.41 3.65
C TYR A 119 -12.87 3.29 2.14
N PRO A 120 -12.35 4.34 1.49
CA PRO A 120 -12.01 4.28 0.05
C PRO A 120 -10.71 3.51 -0.19
N LEU A 121 -10.66 2.28 0.28
CA LEU A 121 -9.52 1.37 0.18
C LEU A 121 -9.75 0.42 -0.99
N ASP A 122 -8.71 0.16 -1.79
CA ASP A 122 -8.84 -0.66 -2.98
C ASP A 122 -8.61 -2.14 -2.70
N PHE A 123 -7.59 -2.47 -1.90
CA PHE A 123 -7.20 -3.84 -1.63
C PHE A 123 -6.92 -4.06 -0.15
N VAL A 124 -7.17 -5.26 0.31
CA VAL A 124 -6.75 -5.71 1.64
C VAL A 124 -5.91 -6.97 1.49
N GLN A 125 -4.95 -7.13 2.39
CA GLN A 125 -4.06 -8.26 2.43
C GLN A 125 -3.95 -8.74 3.88
N GLY A 126 -3.98 -10.05 4.10
CA GLY A 126 -3.87 -10.56 5.45
C GLY A 126 -4.01 -12.05 5.52
N PHE A 127 -3.82 -12.56 6.71
CA PHE A 127 -3.79 -13.98 6.99
C PHE A 127 -5.11 -14.68 6.64
N LEU A 128 -6.23 -14.01 6.85
CA LEU A 128 -7.56 -14.55 6.58
C LEU A 128 -7.72 -15.02 5.13
N TYR A 129 -7.07 -14.34 4.19
CA TYR A 129 -7.26 -14.57 2.76
C TYR A 129 -6.29 -15.57 2.15
N ARG A 130 -5.43 -16.16 2.94
CA ARG A 130 -4.52 -17.20 2.46
C ARG A 130 -5.26 -18.49 2.15
N THR A 131 -6.35 -18.74 2.84
CA THR A 131 -7.09 -19.99 2.74
C THR A 131 -8.52 -19.83 2.21
N GLN A 132 -8.99 -18.60 2.06
CA GLN A 132 -10.38 -18.32 1.65
C GLN A 132 -10.42 -17.21 0.61
N PHE A 133 -11.23 -17.43 -0.40
CA PHE A 133 -11.57 -16.40 -1.36
C PHE A 133 -12.77 -15.62 -0.84
N LEU A 134 -12.50 -14.46 -0.27
CA LEU A 134 -13.56 -13.55 0.12
C LEU A 134 -13.58 -12.41 -0.88
N SER A 135 -14.64 -12.33 -1.67
CA SER A 135 -14.85 -11.20 -2.54
C SER A 135 -15.78 -10.21 -1.86
N SER A 136 -15.40 -8.96 -1.91
CA SER A 136 -16.24 -7.86 -1.47
C SER A 136 -16.51 -6.97 -2.68
N PRO A 137 -17.72 -6.42 -2.81
CA PRO A 137 -17.98 -5.47 -3.88
C PRO A 137 -17.15 -4.19 -3.79
N ARG A 138 -16.50 -3.96 -2.66
CA ARG A 138 -15.67 -2.78 -2.45
C ARG A 138 -14.18 -3.06 -2.52
N PHE A 139 -13.76 -4.30 -2.26
CA PHE A 139 -12.36 -4.65 -2.22
C PHE A 139 -12.07 -5.79 -3.20
N GLU A 140 -10.98 -5.68 -3.88
CA GLU A 140 -10.37 -6.81 -4.54
C GLU A 140 -9.34 -7.43 -3.59
N LEU A 141 -9.30 -8.74 -3.55
CA LEU A 141 -8.39 -9.46 -2.68
C LEU A 141 -7.10 -9.73 -3.41
N GLU A 142 -6.01 -9.40 -2.77
CA GLU A 142 -4.67 -9.74 -3.25
C GLU A 142 -4.40 -11.20 -2.91
N LEU A 143 -4.58 -12.07 -3.87
CA LEU A 143 -4.46 -13.50 -3.67
C LEU A 143 -3.14 -14.09 -4.10
N GLY A 144 -2.31 -13.29 -4.75
CA GLY A 144 -1.10 -13.80 -5.37
C GLY A 144 0.10 -13.92 -4.46
N TRP A 145 -0.01 -13.40 -3.27
CA TRP A 145 1.13 -13.26 -2.37
C TRP A 145 1.56 -14.54 -1.68
N ASP A 146 0.69 -15.53 -1.65
CA ASP A 146 0.83 -16.71 -0.83
C ASP A 146 1.04 -17.98 -1.63
N HIS A 147 1.44 -17.82 -2.86
CA HIS A 147 1.70 -18.95 -3.74
C HIS A 147 3.16 -19.34 -3.76
#